data_752151c6efb52f78a2bc9808a91a82db
#
_entry.id   752151c6efb52f78a2bc9808a91a82db
#
_cell.length_a   1.000
_cell.length_b   1.000
_cell.length_c   1.000
_cell.angle_alpha   90.00
_cell.angle_beta   90.00
_cell.angle_gamma   90.00
#
_symmetry.space_group_name_H-M   'P 1'
#
loop_
_entity.id
_entity.type
_entity.pdbx_description
1 polymer ?
#
loop_
_entity_poly.entity_id
_entity_poly.type
_entity_poly.pdbx_seq_one_letter_code
_entity_poly.pdbx_strand_id
1 'polypeptide(L)'
;MFEKNRMSLVIRVFSYSILATTFVFLFNNVLTVWFDWPGVKNLFSHYGLFGFKKLSKPLSDSVLNFAFLQLFFYLISIFLAIFYVNRSIKQTLTADSEILNKITAYIIRSSFWAVLIVGIADLIISFMVVEKLVEPLFGEYLKNKLAIPAFRISFIHFPLILISFVVGYFTRSVGFIWLAVLVVASEFFIVLSRFIFEYEQAFQGDLVRFWYSALYLFASAYALIHEGHVRVDVLYTGFSERKKAWTNSIGSLILGIPLCLIVLFLGMGGKASIINGPVISFEITQQGSNGLYLLYLMAVYLAVFAVSMLIQFTSYFMSSSDKLLKN
;
A
#
# COMPACT_ATOMS: atom_id res chain seq x y z
N MET A 1 11.41 10.05 36.45
CA MET A 1 12.29 9.51 35.40
C MET A 1 11.98 8.05 35.07
N PHE A 2 11.77 7.17 36.03
CA PHE A 2 11.48 5.73 35.83
C PHE A 2 10.12 5.47 35.14
N GLU A 3 9.04 6.17 35.49
CA GLU A 3 7.73 6.04 34.86
C GLU A 3 7.71 6.50 33.39
N LYS A 4 8.39 7.60 33.09
CA LYS A 4 8.51 8.12 31.71
C LYS A 4 9.20 7.09 30.79
N ASN A 5 10.25 6.43 31.27
CA ASN A 5 10.94 5.38 30.53
C ASN A 5 10.06 4.14 30.31
N ARG A 6 9.25 3.72 31.30
CA ARG A 6 8.31 2.60 31.16
C ARG A 6 7.23 2.92 30.11
N MET A 7 6.64 4.11 30.15
CA MET A 7 5.61 4.51 29.20
C MET A 7 6.15 4.58 27.78
N SER A 8 7.35 5.13 27.59
CA SER A 8 8.03 5.13 26.28
C SER A 8 8.24 3.72 25.72
N LEU A 9 8.68 2.77 26.56
CA LEU A 9 8.84 1.37 26.15
C LEU A 9 7.49 0.73 25.76
N VAL A 10 6.43 0.97 26.51
CA VAL A 10 5.08 0.45 26.19
C VAL A 10 4.61 0.99 24.85
N ILE A 11 4.75 2.29 24.60
CA ILE A 11 4.38 2.91 23.33
C ILE A 11 5.17 2.30 22.15
N ARG A 12 6.48 2.09 22.32
CA ARG A 12 7.34 1.47 21.30
C ARG A 12 6.92 0.03 21.01
N VAL A 13 6.72 -0.79 22.07
CA VAL A 13 6.26 -2.19 21.92
C VAL A 13 4.93 -2.24 21.19
N PHE A 14 3.98 -1.43 21.60
CA PHE A 14 2.67 -1.36 20.95
C PHE A 14 2.78 -0.98 19.47
N SER A 15 3.51 0.07 19.14
CA SER A 15 3.70 0.58 17.78
C SER A 15 4.38 -0.44 16.87
N TYR A 16 5.49 -1.02 17.32
CA TYR A 16 6.20 -2.03 16.54
C TYR A 16 5.41 -3.34 16.41
N SER A 17 4.62 -3.70 17.43
CA SER A 17 3.74 -4.88 17.34
C SER A 17 2.64 -4.70 16.30
N ILE A 18 2.02 -3.53 16.21
CA ILE A 18 1.03 -3.23 15.15
C ILE A 18 1.68 -3.34 13.76
N LEU A 19 2.84 -2.72 13.55
CA LEU A 19 3.53 -2.77 12.26
C LEU A 19 3.98 -4.20 11.91
N ALA A 20 4.55 -4.93 12.87
CA ALA A 20 5.00 -6.30 12.65
C ALA A 20 3.83 -7.26 12.35
N THR A 21 2.73 -7.16 13.09
CA THR A 21 1.51 -7.97 12.82
C THR A 21 0.86 -7.61 11.50
N THR A 22 0.89 -6.34 11.09
CA THR A 22 0.41 -5.92 9.77
C THR A 22 1.27 -6.49 8.66
N PHE A 23 2.60 -6.47 8.80
CA PHE A 23 3.50 -7.10 7.84
C PHE A 23 3.23 -8.62 7.71
N VAL A 24 3.05 -9.31 8.85
CA VAL A 24 2.67 -10.74 8.86
C VAL A 24 1.29 -10.95 8.23
N PHE A 25 0.35 -10.04 8.44
CA PHE A 25 -0.97 -10.11 7.76
C PHE A 25 -0.81 -10.05 6.24
N LEU A 26 -0.01 -9.13 5.71
CA LEU A 26 0.25 -9.04 4.27
C LEU A 26 0.93 -10.30 3.74
N PHE A 27 1.93 -10.82 4.44
CA PHE A 27 2.60 -12.07 4.09
C PHE A 27 1.63 -13.27 4.12
N ASN A 28 0.86 -13.43 5.18
CA ASN A 28 -0.15 -14.48 5.28
C ASN A 28 -1.27 -14.33 4.23
N ASN A 29 -1.59 -13.10 3.82
CA ASN A 29 -2.54 -12.88 2.73
C ASN A 29 -2.00 -13.46 1.41
N VAL A 30 -0.72 -13.25 1.11
CA VAL A 30 -0.08 -13.87 -0.07
C VAL A 30 -0.16 -15.40 0.02
N LEU A 31 0.19 -16.00 1.17
CA LEU A 31 0.11 -17.45 1.35
C LEU A 31 -1.33 -17.99 1.16
N THR A 32 -2.31 -17.27 1.69
CA THR A 32 -3.73 -17.69 1.59
C THR A 32 -4.28 -17.52 0.17
N VAL A 33 -3.90 -16.47 -0.53
CA VAL A 33 -4.45 -16.10 -1.83
C VAL A 33 -3.80 -16.88 -2.97
N TRP A 34 -2.46 -16.99 -2.96
CA TRP A 34 -1.67 -17.57 -4.05
C TRP A 34 -1.26 -19.02 -3.81
N PHE A 35 -1.16 -19.44 -2.55
CA PHE A 35 -0.72 -20.80 -2.19
C PHE A 35 -1.81 -21.63 -1.52
N ASP A 36 -3.05 -21.14 -1.48
CA ASP A 36 -4.22 -21.83 -0.92
C ASP A 36 -4.06 -22.28 0.54
N TRP A 37 -3.25 -21.57 1.32
CA TRP A 37 -3.14 -21.81 2.75
C TRP A 37 -4.44 -21.40 3.45
N PRO A 38 -4.85 -22.12 4.53
CA PRO A 38 -6.18 -21.94 5.13
C PRO A 38 -6.45 -20.56 5.73
N GLY A 39 -5.40 -19.86 6.20
CA GLY A 39 -5.53 -18.62 6.94
C GLY A 39 -5.95 -18.84 8.41
N VAL A 40 -5.57 -17.91 9.28
CA VAL A 40 -5.87 -17.95 10.73
C VAL A 40 -7.38 -17.89 10.99
N LYS A 41 -8.15 -17.24 10.12
CA LYS A 41 -9.62 -17.22 10.21
C LYS A 41 -10.22 -18.62 10.16
N ASN A 42 -9.76 -19.47 9.26
CA ASN A 42 -10.25 -20.84 9.12
C ASN A 42 -9.80 -21.74 10.30
N LEU A 43 -8.65 -21.44 10.92
CA LEU A 43 -8.24 -22.08 12.16
C LEU A 43 -9.24 -21.80 13.30
N PHE A 44 -9.60 -20.51 13.48
CA PHE A 44 -10.59 -20.14 14.49
C PHE A 44 -11.99 -20.73 14.19
N SER A 45 -12.39 -20.75 12.91
CA SER A 45 -13.64 -21.39 12.48
C SER A 45 -13.63 -22.90 12.68
N HIS A 46 -12.49 -23.58 12.53
CA HIS A 46 -12.37 -25.02 12.78
C HIS A 46 -12.73 -25.37 14.23
N TYR A 47 -12.23 -24.57 15.19
CA TYR A 47 -12.50 -24.77 16.60
C TYR A 47 -13.73 -24.01 17.14
N GLY A 48 -14.37 -23.14 16.32
CA GLY A 48 -15.48 -22.29 16.76
C GLY A 48 -15.09 -21.24 17.79
N LEU A 49 -13.85 -20.72 17.73
CA LEU A 49 -13.32 -19.73 18.67
C LEU A 49 -13.70 -18.30 18.27
N PHE A 50 -13.71 -17.38 19.24
CA PHE A 50 -13.92 -15.93 19.04
C PHE A 50 -15.20 -15.56 18.27
N GLY A 51 -16.25 -16.37 18.38
CA GLY A 51 -17.52 -16.12 17.67
C GLY A 51 -17.52 -16.48 16.18
N PHE A 52 -16.45 -17.06 15.66
CA PHE A 52 -16.44 -17.57 14.28
C PHE A 52 -17.33 -18.80 14.15
N LYS A 53 -18.17 -18.81 13.10
CA LYS A 53 -19.03 -19.94 12.78
C LYS A 53 -18.17 -21.16 12.47
N LYS A 54 -18.48 -22.29 13.12
CA LYS A 54 -17.77 -23.56 12.90
C LYS A 54 -17.86 -24.00 11.45
N LEU A 55 -16.75 -24.50 10.91
CA LEU A 55 -16.70 -25.03 9.55
C LEU A 55 -17.63 -26.25 9.41
N SER A 56 -18.32 -26.35 8.27
CA SER A 56 -19.17 -27.50 7.94
C SER A 56 -18.37 -28.78 7.74
N LYS A 57 -17.13 -28.65 7.24
CA LYS A 57 -16.15 -29.74 7.13
C LYS A 57 -14.89 -29.34 7.90
N PRO A 58 -14.41 -30.17 8.84
CA PRO A 58 -13.18 -29.89 9.55
C PRO A 58 -11.99 -29.86 8.58
N LEU A 59 -10.97 -29.08 8.91
CA LEU A 59 -9.71 -29.08 8.16
C LEU A 59 -8.99 -30.42 8.38
N SER A 60 -8.34 -30.94 7.35
CA SER A 60 -7.45 -32.11 7.48
C SER A 60 -6.20 -31.74 8.31
N ASP A 61 -5.54 -32.72 8.91
CA ASP A 61 -4.38 -32.48 9.79
C ASP A 61 -3.26 -31.74 9.08
N SER A 62 -2.99 -32.04 7.82
CA SER A 62 -1.98 -31.34 7.01
C SER A 62 -2.31 -29.85 6.82
N VAL A 63 -3.57 -29.54 6.50
CA VAL A 63 -4.05 -28.16 6.34
C VAL A 63 -4.07 -27.42 7.68
N LEU A 64 -4.41 -28.12 8.75
CA LEU A 64 -4.42 -27.58 10.10
C LEU A 64 -3.01 -27.15 10.53
N ASN A 65 -1.97 -27.92 10.20
CA ASN A 65 -0.57 -27.55 10.47
C ASN A 65 -0.18 -26.21 9.80
N PHE A 66 -0.61 -25.97 8.56
CA PHE A 66 -0.38 -24.68 7.90
C PHE A 66 -1.14 -23.54 8.58
N ALA A 67 -2.35 -23.77 9.08
CA ALA A 67 -3.09 -22.79 9.83
C ALA A 67 -2.41 -22.41 11.17
N PHE A 68 -1.88 -23.41 11.89
CA PHE A 68 -1.07 -23.16 13.09
C PHE A 68 0.23 -22.42 12.78
N LEU A 69 0.91 -22.76 11.69
CA LEU A 69 2.12 -22.06 11.25
C LEU A 69 1.82 -20.58 10.94
N GLN A 70 0.68 -20.28 10.29
CA GLN A 70 0.25 -18.91 10.04
C GLN A 70 -0.03 -18.15 11.35
N LEU A 71 -0.65 -18.78 12.35
CA LEU A 71 -0.82 -18.19 13.66
C LEU A 71 0.52 -17.96 14.36
N PHE A 72 1.44 -18.92 14.26
CA PHE A 72 2.77 -18.81 14.82
C PHE A 72 3.55 -17.61 14.25
N PHE A 73 3.40 -17.27 12.98
CA PHE A 73 4.01 -16.06 12.41
C PHE A 73 3.54 -14.78 13.10
N TYR A 74 2.28 -14.68 13.52
CA TYR A 74 1.82 -13.53 14.32
C TYR A 74 2.44 -13.50 15.71
N LEU A 75 2.51 -14.64 16.40
CA LEU A 75 3.09 -14.71 17.73
C LEU A 75 4.58 -14.36 17.72
N ILE A 76 5.33 -14.92 16.77
CA ILE A 76 6.76 -14.63 16.63
C ILE A 76 7.01 -13.17 16.24
N SER A 77 6.14 -12.55 15.44
CA SER A 77 6.29 -11.13 15.06
C SER A 77 6.15 -10.21 16.26
N ILE A 78 5.19 -10.47 17.14
CA ILE A 78 5.02 -9.73 18.40
C ILE A 78 6.25 -9.95 19.31
N PHE A 79 6.71 -11.18 19.44
CA PHE A 79 7.91 -11.49 20.21
C PHE A 79 9.14 -10.75 19.68
N LEU A 80 9.34 -10.73 18.35
CA LEU A 80 10.43 -10.00 17.71
C LEU A 80 10.33 -8.49 17.92
N ALA A 81 9.11 -7.93 17.90
CA ALA A 81 8.89 -6.51 18.19
C ALA A 81 9.30 -6.18 19.64
N ILE A 82 8.89 -7.01 20.60
CA ILE A 82 9.27 -6.88 22.03
C ILE A 82 10.80 -7.02 22.18
N PHE A 83 11.39 -8.03 21.54
CA PHE A 83 12.82 -8.26 21.58
C PHE A 83 13.62 -7.07 21.00
N TYR A 84 13.21 -6.54 19.85
CA TYR A 84 13.81 -5.36 19.23
C TYR A 84 13.78 -4.13 20.15
N VAL A 85 12.62 -3.85 20.76
CA VAL A 85 12.47 -2.72 21.68
C VAL A 85 13.35 -2.89 22.92
N ASN A 86 13.41 -4.10 23.48
CA ASN A 86 14.26 -4.39 24.64
C ASN A 86 15.75 -4.29 24.32
N ARG A 87 16.16 -4.65 23.10
CA ARG A 87 17.55 -4.51 22.65
C ARG A 87 17.93 -3.04 22.41
N SER A 88 16.96 -2.20 22.06
CA SER A 88 17.14 -0.78 21.73
C SER A 88 16.57 0.18 22.79
N ILE A 89 16.70 -0.14 24.07
CA ILE A 89 16.11 0.63 25.18
C ILE A 89 16.55 2.11 25.18
N LYS A 90 17.75 2.41 24.73
CA LYS A 90 18.29 3.78 24.69
C LYS A 90 17.69 4.64 23.55
N GLN A 91 16.98 4.04 22.62
CA GLN A 91 16.40 4.75 21.47
C GLN A 91 15.14 5.51 21.89
N THR A 92 15.01 6.76 21.42
CA THR A 92 13.87 7.61 21.74
C THR A 92 12.69 7.39 20.79
N LEU A 93 11.49 7.74 21.23
CA LEU A 93 10.29 7.72 20.38
C LEU A 93 10.43 8.60 19.13
N THR A 94 11.10 9.75 19.26
CA THR A 94 11.38 10.64 18.12
C THR A 94 12.31 9.98 17.10
N ALA A 95 13.36 9.28 17.55
CA ALA A 95 14.28 8.59 16.65
C ALA A 95 13.58 7.45 15.90
N ASP A 96 12.72 6.68 16.57
CA ASP A 96 11.89 5.66 15.93
C ASP A 96 10.92 6.27 14.92
N SER A 97 10.27 7.38 15.26
CA SER A 97 9.40 8.14 14.35
C SER A 97 10.13 8.56 13.06
N GLU A 98 11.37 9.05 13.18
CA GLU A 98 12.19 9.42 12.00
C GLU A 98 12.52 8.22 11.11
N ILE A 99 12.77 7.05 11.70
CA ILE A 99 12.98 5.81 10.94
C ILE A 99 11.71 5.45 10.16
N LEU A 100 10.56 5.49 10.80
CA LEU A 100 9.27 5.20 10.17
C LEU A 100 8.96 6.19 9.03
N ASN A 101 9.25 7.49 9.22
CA ASN A 101 9.10 8.50 8.17
C ASN A 101 9.98 8.20 6.94
N LYS A 102 11.23 7.73 7.15
CA LYS A 102 12.11 7.32 6.05
C LYS A 102 11.56 6.10 5.31
N ILE A 103 10.99 5.14 6.02
CA ILE A 103 10.36 3.95 5.43
C ILE A 103 9.14 4.36 4.60
N THR A 104 8.25 5.19 5.14
CA THR A 104 7.09 5.72 4.41
C THR A 104 7.51 6.47 3.15
N ALA A 105 8.50 7.36 3.26
CA ALA A 105 9.02 8.11 2.12
C ALA A 105 9.61 7.20 1.04
N TYR A 106 10.27 6.10 1.42
CA TYR A 106 10.78 5.10 0.48
C TYR A 106 9.64 4.35 -0.23
N ILE A 107 8.61 3.91 0.50
CA ILE A 107 7.43 3.24 -0.08
C ILE A 107 6.77 4.16 -1.12
N ILE A 108 6.54 5.43 -0.78
CA ILE A 108 5.89 6.39 -1.69
C ILE A 108 6.74 6.62 -2.94
N ARG A 109 8.05 6.78 -2.80
CA ARG A 109 8.95 6.96 -3.96
C ARG A 109 8.97 5.74 -4.88
N SER A 110 9.07 4.55 -4.30
CA SER A 110 9.05 3.30 -5.07
C SER A 110 7.72 3.12 -5.80
N SER A 111 6.61 3.43 -5.14
CA SER A 111 5.27 3.40 -5.74
C SER A 111 5.12 4.44 -6.86
N PHE A 112 5.67 5.65 -6.69
CA PHE A 112 5.72 6.65 -7.76
C PHE A 112 6.43 6.12 -9.01
N TRP A 113 7.63 5.55 -8.83
CA TRP A 113 8.38 4.98 -9.95
C TRP A 113 7.67 3.80 -10.61
N ALA A 114 7.01 2.96 -9.82
CA ALA A 114 6.20 1.87 -10.36
C ALA A 114 5.07 2.40 -11.26
N VAL A 115 4.34 3.39 -10.77
CA VAL A 115 3.24 4.03 -11.51
C VAL A 115 3.74 4.72 -12.78
N LEU A 116 4.86 5.42 -12.71
CA LEU A 116 5.46 6.09 -13.86
C LEU A 116 5.93 5.07 -14.92
N ILE A 117 6.78 4.14 -14.51
CA ILE A 117 7.45 3.22 -15.46
C ILE A 117 6.43 2.25 -16.06
N VAL A 118 5.55 1.67 -15.24
CA VAL A 118 4.51 0.75 -15.73
C VAL A 118 3.49 1.47 -16.59
N GLY A 119 3.07 2.68 -16.17
CA GLY A 119 2.11 3.48 -16.95
C GLY A 119 2.63 3.83 -18.33
N ILE A 120 3.89 4.28 -18.45
CA ILE A 120 4.51 4.59 -19.76
C ILE A 120 4.69 3.32 -20.60
N ALA A 121 5.18 2.24 -20.00
CA ALA A 121 5.38 0.99 -20.72
C ALA A 121 4.06 0.44 -21.28
N ASP A 122 3.01 0.45 -20.45
CA ASP A 122 1.70 -0.04 -20.83
C ASP A 122 1.02 0.85 -21.86
N LEU A 123 1.22 2.18 -21.79
CA LEU A 123 0.80 3.14 -22.81
C LEU A 123 1.43 2.83 -24.17
N ILE A 124 2.75 2.63 -24.21
CA ILE A 124 3.49 2.33 -25.46
C ILE A 124 2.99 1.01 -26.06
N ILE A 125 2.83 -0.02 -25.23
CA ILE A 125 2.36 -1.32 -25.71
C ILE A 125 0.92 -1.21 -26.24
N SER A 126 0.04 -0.53 -25.52
CA SER A 126 -1.36 -0.35 -25.95
C SER A 126 -1.46 0.44 -27.23
N PHE A 127 -0.65 1.49 -27.39
CA PHE A 127 -0.53 2.22 -28.65
C PHE A 127 -0.08 1.29 -29.79
N MET A 128 0.98 0.53 -29.62
CA MET A 128 1.46 -0.40 -30.64
C MET A 128 0.43 -1.48 -30.99
N VAL A 129 -0.36 -1.95 -30.02
CA VAL A 129 -1.42 -2.94 -30.25
C VAL A 129 -2.56 -2.33 -31.07
N VAL A 130 -3.00 -1.11 -30.71
CA VAL A 130 -4.09 -0.41 -31.40
C VAL A 130 -3.73 -0.10 -32.85
N GLU A 131 -2.51 0.41 -33.06
CA GLU A 131 -1.99 0.76 -34.37
C GLU A 131 -1.50 -0.46 -35.20
N LYS A 132 -1.68 -1.68 -34.68
CA LYS A 132 -1.27 -2.96 -35.31
C LYS A 132 0.21 -3.01 -35.65
N LEU A 133 1.04 -2.32 -34.88
CA LEU A 133 2.49 -2.25 -35.09
C LEU A 133 3.24 -3.44 -34.49
N VAL A 134 2.63 -4.17 -33.56
CA VAL A 134 3.29 -5.29 -32.85
C VAL A 134 3.65 -6.42 -33.82
N GLU A 135 2.74 -6.79 -34.71
CA GLU A 135 2.94 -7.92 -35.65
C GLU A 135 4.07 -7.68 -36.63
N PRO A 136 4.11 -6.54 -37.36
CA PRO A 136 5.19 -6.25 -38.31
C PRO A 136 6.56 -6.04 -37.66
N LEU A 137 6.61 -5.56 -36.40
CA LEU A 137 7.87 -5.27 -35.72
C LEU A 137 8.41 -6.47 -34.93
N PHE A 138 7.51 -7.28 -34.32
CA PHE A 138 7.90 -8.30 -33.33
C PHE A 138 7.31 -9.70 -33.66
N GLY A 139 6.50 -9.80 -34.70
CA GLY A 139 5.88 -11.04 -35.14
C GLY A 139 4.56 -11.39 -34.42
N GLU A 140 3.84 -12.34 -35.02
CA GLU A 140 2.51 -12.78 -34.57
C GLU A 140 2.53 -13.39 -33.16
N TYR A 141 3.60 -14.10 -32.79
CA TYR A 141 3.74 -14.69 -31.47
C TYR A 141 3.62 -13.65 -30.35
N LEU A 142 4.39 -12.55 -30.45
CA LEU A 142 4.39 -11.51 -29.41
C LEU A 142 3.06 -10.74 -29.41
N LYS A 143 2.46 -10.47 -30.57
CA LYS A 143 1.12 -9.88 -30.69
C LYS A 143 0.10 -10.67 -29.87
N ASN A 144 0.06 -12.00 -30.06
CA ASN A 144 -0.89 -12.86 -29.37
C ASN A 144 -0.61 -12.94 -27.84
N LYS A 145 0.66 -12.92 -27.44
CA LYS A 145 1.06 -12.93 -26.03
C LYS A 145 0.73 -11.62 -25.29
N LEU A 146 0.97 -10.47 -25.93
CA LEU A 146 0.67 -9.15 -25.33
C LEU A 146 -0.84 -8.89 -25.18
N ALA A 147 -1.69 -9.59 -25.88
CA ALA A 147 -3.14 -9.55 -25.70
C ALA A 147 -3.62 -10.31 -24.45
N ILE A 148 -2.77 -11.15 -23.84
CA ILE A 148 -3.09 -11.93 -22.64
C ILE A 148 -2.71 -11.16 -21.39
N PRO A 149 -3.69 -10.75 -20.52
CA PRO A 149 -3.40 -9.95 -19.33
C PRO A 149 -2.36 -10.58 -18.41
N ALA A 150 -2.49 -11.87 -18.12
CA ALA A 150 -1.56 -12.60 -17.26
C ALA A 150 -0.11 -12.57 -17.78
N PHE A 151 0.09 -12.66 -19.10
CA PHE A 151 1.43 -12.56 -19.70
C PHE A 151 2.00 -11.16 -19.55
N ARG A 152 1.23 -10.14 -19.96
CA ARG A 152 1.68 -8.74 -19.94
C ARG A 152 2.00 -8.29 -18.51
N ILE A 153 1.15 -8.65 -17.54
CA ILE A 153 1.37 -8.30 -16.13
C ILE A 153 2.57 -9.05 -15.55
N SER A 154 2.68 -10.36 -15.77
CA SER A 154 3.74 -11.16 -15.15
C SER A 154 5.12 -10.90 -15.76
N PHE A 155 5.22 -10.71 -17.08
CA PHE A 155 6.51 -10.62 -17.77
C PHE A 155 6.95 -9.19 -18.06
N ILE A 156 6.04 -8.19 -17.97
CA ILE A 156 6.40 -6.79 -18.22
C ILE A 156 6.18 -5.96 -16.96
N HIS A 157 4.95 -5.91 -16.41
CA HIS A 157 4.68 -5.03 -15.28
C HIS A 157 5.42 -5.45 -14.02
N PHE A 158 5.43 -6.73 -13.68
CA PHE A 158 6.07 -7.21 -12.45
C PHE A 158 7.59 -6.94 -12.42
N PRO A 159 8.39 -7.23 -13.46
CA PRO A 159 9.79 -6.82 -13.50
C PRO A 159 10.00 -5.30 -13.40
N LEU A 160 9.14 -4.50 -14.04
CA LEU A 160 9.21 -3.04 -13.95
C LEU A 160 8.91 -2.52 -12.55
N ILE A 161 7.95 -3.16 -11.85
CA ILE A 161 7.69 -2.88 -10.42
C ILE A 161 8.92 -3.20 -9.57
N LEU A 162 9.59 -4.32 -9.79
CA LEU A 162 10.83 -4.65 -9.06
C LEU A 162 11.93 -3.61 -9.34
N ILE A 163 12.11 -3.20 -10.58
CA ILE A 163 13.05 -2.13 -10.95
C ILE A 163 12.69 -0.83 -10.24
N SER A 164 11.42 -0.51 -10.08
CA SER A 164 10.97 0.72 -9.41
C SER A 164 11.41 0.80 -7.94
N PHE A 165 11.51 -0.32 -7.23
CA PHE A 165 12.06 -0.35 -5.86
C PHE A 165 13.55 0.01 -5.85
N VAL A 166 14.30 -0.47 -6.83
CA VAL A 166 15.72 -0.14 -6.98
C VAL A 166 15.89 1.35 -7.29
N VAL A 167 15.15 1.87 -8.27
CA VAL A 167 15.18 3.29 -8.65
C VAL A 167 14.74 4.18 -7.47
N GLY A 168 13.68 3.79 -6.74
CA GLY A 168 13.19 4.50 -5.56
C GLY A 168 14.19 4.56 -4.41
N TYR A 169 15.12 3.61 -4.34
CA TYR A 169 16.21 3.64 -3.36
C TYR A 169 17.25 4.72 -3.68
N PHE A 170 17.62 4.87 -4.95
CA PHE A 170 18.63 5.83 -5.39
C PHE A 170 18.11 7.25 -5.55
N THR A 171 16.80 7.44 -5.79
CA THR A 171 16.19 8.75 -6.00
C THR A 171 15.67 9.33 -4.69
N ARG A 172 16.00 10.60 -4.39
CA ARG A 172 15.60 11.26 -3.12
C ARG A 172 14.64 12.43 -3.29
N SER A 173 14.48 12.93 -4.51
CA SER A 173 13.80 14.21 -4.79
C SER A 173 12.37 14.07 -5.35
N VAL A 174 11.83 12.85 -5.47
CA VAL A 174 10.52 12.64 -6.08
C VAL A 174 9.43 12.75 -5.01
N GLY A 175 8.56 13.73 -5.16
CA GLY A 175 7.42 13.98 -4.29
C GLY A 175 6.09 13.95 -5.06
N PHE A 176 4.98 14.21 -4.37
CA PHE A 176 3.63 14.18 -4.92
C PHE A 176 3.43 15.21 -6.06
N ILE A 177 4.22 16.30 -6.10
CA ILE A 177 4.19 17.31 -7.17
C ILE A 177 4.42 16.64 -8.54
N TRP A 178 5.30 15.65 -8.62
CA TRP A 178 5.55 14.92 -9.86
C TRP A 178 4.35 14.09 -10.31
N LEU A 179 3.58 13.53 -9.38
CA LEU A 179 2.31 12.87 -9.72
C LEU A 179 1.31 13.87 -10.28
N ALA A 180 1.22 15.07 -9.72
CA ALA A 180 0.37 16.14 -10.26
C ALA A 180 0.83 16.54 -11.68
N VAL A 181 2.14 16.67 -11.90
CA VAL A 181 2.70 16.93 -13.24
C VAL A 181 2.32 15.82 -14.22
N LEU A 182 2.39 14.55 -13.82
CA LEU A 182 2.00 13.43 -14.69
C LEU A 182 0.51 13.50 -15.08
N VAL A 183 -0.37 13.84 -14.14
CA VAL A 183 -1.81 14.02 -14.41
C VAL A 183 -2.00 15.15 -15.42
N VAL A 184 -1.43 16.32 -15.18
CA VAL A 184 -1.51 17.47 -16.11
C VAL A 184 -0.94 17.13 -17.49
N ALA A 185 0.20 16.44 -17.54
CA ALA A 185 0.83 16.05 -18.79
C ALA A 185 -0.04 15.05 -19.58
N SER A 186 -0.70 14.10 -18.90
CA SER A 186 -1.59 13.14 -19.56
C SER A 186 -2.86 13.79 -20.07
N GLU A 187 -3.47 14.73 -19.33
CA GLU A 187 -4.59 15.54 -19.81
C GLU A 187 -4.19 16.39 -21.01
N PHE A 188 -3.04 17.03 -20.93
CA PHE A 188 -2.51 17.80 -22.06
C PHE A 188 -2.24 16.93 -23.28
N PHE A 189 -1.75 15.72 -23.08
CA PHE A 189 -1.57 14.74 -24.15
C PHE A 189 -2.91 14.40 -24.86
N ILE A 190 -4.00 14.22 -24.11
CA ILE A 190 -5.34 14.01 -24.69
C ILE A 190 -5.77 15.21 -25.51
N VAL A 191 -5.59 16.43 -25.00
CA VAL A 191 -5.95 17.66 -25.71
C VAL A 191 -5.18 17.78 -27.02
N LEU A 192 -3.86 17.57 -27.00
CA LEU A 192 -3.04 17.61 -28.22
C LEU A 192 -3.47 16.53 -29.22
N SER A 193 -3.66 15.31 -28.76
CA SER A 193 -4.05 14.19 -29.64
C SER A 193 -5.38 14.46 -30.29
N ARG A 194 -6.37 14.94 -29.56
CA ARG A 194 -7.74 15.18 -30.03
C ARG A 194 -7.82 16.37 -31.00
N PHE A 195 -7.20 17.49 -30.64
CA PHE A 195 -7.38 18.75 -31.40
C PHE A 195 -6.33 18.98 -32.50
N ILE A 196 -5.14 18.38 -32.41
CA ILE A 196 -4.08 18.56 -33.43
C ILE A 196 -4.02 17.35 -34.36
N PHE A 197 -4.15 16.12 -33.81
CA PHE A 197 -3.99 14.88 -34.55
C PHE A 197 -5.31 14.18 -34.87
N GLU A 198 -6.44 14.72 -34.38
CA GLU A 198 -7.77 14.10 -34.52
C GLU A 198 -7.80 12.64 -34.06
N TYR A 199 -6.94 12.32 -33.06
CA TYR A 199 -6.72 10.98 -32.55
C TYR A 199 -7.15 10.87 -31.10
N GLU A 200 -8.11 9.99 -30.81
CA GLU A 200 -8.57 9.72 -29.44
C GLU A 200 -8.70 8.21 -29.23
N GLN A 201 -8.04 7.71 -28.20
CA GLN A 201 -8.08 6.29 -27.86
C GLN A 201 -8.38 6.10 -26.38
N ALA A 202 -9.07 4.98 -26.05
CA ALA A 202 -9.48 4.65 -24.69
C ALA A 202 -8.30 4.61 -23.71
N PHE A 203 -7.14 4.13 -24.13
CA PHE A 203 -5.96 4.03 -23.27
C PHE A 203 -5.42 5.38 -22.75
N GLN A 204 -5.72 6.50 -23.45
CA GLN A 204 -5.33 7.84 -22.99
C GLN A 204 -6.08 8.22 -21.71
N GLY A 205 -7.41 8.03 -21.69
CA GLY A 205 -8.24 8.29 -20.52
C GLY A 205 -7.94 7.34 -19.35
N ASP A 206 -7.57 6.09 -19.64
CA ASP A 206 -7.14 5.14 -18.63
C ASP A 206 -5.84 5.57 -17.94
N LEU A 207 -4.88 6.14 -18.69
CA LEU A 207 -3.63 6.67 -18.15
C LEU A 207 -3.88 7.81 -17.15
N VAL A 208 -4.78 8.74 -17.50
CA VAL A 208 -5.18 9.83 -16.59
C VAL A 208 -5.75 9.26 -15.30
N ARG A 209 -6.71 8.33 -15.38
CA ARG A 209 -7.31 7.71 -14.20
C ARG A 209 -6.27 7.00 -13.33
N PHE A 210 -5.32 6.32 -13.96
CA PHE A 210 -4.26 5.60 -13.29
C PHE A 210 -3.35 6.54 -12.48
N TRP A 211 -2.84 7.61 -13.10
CA TRP A 211 -1.99 8.57 -12.43
C TRP A 211 -2.73 9.45 -11.43
N TYR A 212 -3.98 9.80 -11.71
CA TYR A 212 -4.84 10.56 -10.81
C TYR A 212 -5.16 9.78 -9.53
N SER A 213 -5.49 8.50 -9.65
CA SER A 213 -5.72 7.62 -8.50
C SER A 213 -4.47 7.49 -7.63
N ALA A 214 -3.29 7.37 -8.26
CA ALA A 214 -2.01 7.36 -7.55
C ALA A 214 -1.75 8.68 -6.82
N LEU A 215 -2.02 9.82 -7.46
CA LEU A 215 -1.87 11.14 -6.84
C LEU A 215 -2.68 11.25 -5.55
N TYR A 216 -3.97 10.90 -5.58
CA TYR A 216 -4.83 10.99 -4.41
C TYR A 216 -4.37 10.08 -3.27
N LEU A 217 -4.05 8.84 -3.56
CA LEU A 217 -3.75 7.85 -2.54
C LEU A 217 -2.32 8.01 -1.98
N PHE A 218 -1.32 8.28 -2.83
CA PHE A 218 0.07 8.39 -2.37
C PHE A 218 0.39 9.76 -1.77
N ALA A 219 -0.26 10.83 -2.22
CA ALA A 219 -0.09 12.14 -1.65
C ALA A 219 -0.54 12.23 -0.19
N SER A 220 -1.48 11.40 0.24
CA SER A 220 -2.02 11.41 1.61
C SER A 220 -0.94 11.21 2.67
N ALA A 221 -0.09 10.18 2.52
CA ALA A 221 0.98 9.92 3.46
C ALA A 221 2.10 10.99 3.38
N TYR A 222 2.40 11.48 2.17
CA TYR A 222 3.34 12.58 1.98
C TYR A 222 2.85 13.86 2.66
N ALA A 223 1.56 14.20 2.48
CA ALA A 223 0.95 15.36 3.10
C ALA A 223 0.97 15.28 4.63
N LEU A 224 0.79 14.09 5.20
CA LEU A 224 0.88 13.90 6.65
C LEU A 224 2.32 14.09 7.18
N ILE A 225 3.35 13.66 6.43
CA ILE A 225 4.76 13.87 6.79
C ILE A 225 5.11 15.36 6.86
N HIS A 226 4.66 16.13 5.87
CA HIS A 226 5.02 17.52 5.70
C HIS A 226 4.01 18.51 6.32
N GLU A 227 3.03 17.99 7.08
CA GLU A 227 1.92 18.80 7.61
C GLU A 227 1.23 19.69 6.55
N GLY A 228 1.30 19.26 5.28
CA GLY A 228 0.82 19.99 4.10
C GLY A 228 -0.69 20.03 3.92
N HIS A 229 -1.46 19.61 4.93
CA HIS A 229 -2.91 19.70 4.85
C HIS A 229 -3.37 21.13 5.11
N VAL A 230 -4.38 21.54 4.38
CA VAL A 230 -5.17 22.70 4.78
C VAL A 230 -5.87 22.31 6.10
N ARG A 231 -5.29 22.69 7.21
CA ARG A 231 -5.92 22.54 8.52
C ARG A 231 -7.00 23.59 8.63
N VAL A 232 -8.24 23.17 8.92
CA VAL A 232 -9.26 24.09 9.43
C VAL A 232 -8.92 24.33 10.90
N ASP A 233 -7.91 25.17 11.14
CA ASP A 233 -7.17 25.26 12.39
C ASP A 233 -7.80 26.21 13.43
N VAL A 234 -9.02 26.68 13.20
CA VAL A 234 -9.65 27.71 14.07
C VAL A 234 -9.62 27.31 15.55
N LEU A 235 -9.85 26.04 15.86
CA LEU A 235 -9.79 25.54 17.25
C LEU A 235 -8.40 25.05 17.63
N TYR A 236 -7.73 24.33 16.72
CA TYR A 236 -6.45 23.69 17.01
C TYR A 236 -5.30 24.68 17.19
N THR A 237 -5.27 25.78 16.45
CA THR A 237 -4.26 26.86 16.62
C THR A 237 -4.26 27.45 18.01
N GLY A 238 -5.43 27.58 18.65
CA GLY A 238 -5.57 28.06 20.02
C GLY A 238 -5.14 27.06 21.11
N PHE A 239 -4.82 25.81 20.77
CA PHE A 239 -4.42 24.82 21.75
C PHE A 239 -2.96 25.01 22.20
N SER A 240 -2.72 24.78 23.50
CA SER A 240 -1.36 24.66 24.01
C SER A 240 -0.63 23.47 23.36
N GLU A 241 0.70 23.49 23.31
CA GLU A 241 1.50 22.40 22.72
C GLU A 241 1.19 21.03 23.31
N ARG A 242 0.90 20.98 24.61
CA ARG A 242 0.47 19.75 25.28
C ARG A 242 -0.90 19.26 24.79
N LYS A 243 -1.88 20.15 24.60
CA LYS A 243 -3.19 19.79 24.03
C LYS A 243 -3.08 19.33 22.58
N LYS A 244 -2.25 19.99 21.77
CA LYS A 244 -1.95 19.60 20.39
C LYS A 244 -1.35 18.17 20.36
N ALA A 245 -0.33 17.93 21.18
CA ALA A 245 0.30 16.62 21.25
C ALA A 245 -0.68 15.51 21.70
N TRP A 246 -1.57 15.81 22.66
CA TRP A 246 -2.59 14.89 23.12
C TRP A 246 -3.61 14.57 22.01
N THR A 247 -4.14 15.61 21.34
CA THR A 247 -5.10 15.45 20.23
C THR A 247 -4.49 14.63 19.08
N ASN A 248 -3.24 14.92 18.70
CA ASN A 248 -2.54 14.21 17.64
C ASN A 248 -2.27 12.74 18.01
N SER A 249 -1.85 12.48 19.25
CA SER A 249 -1.58 11.12 19.71
C SER A 249 -2.87 10.27 19.71
N ILE A 250 -3.96 10.78 20.29
CA ILE A 250 -5.24 10.06 20.35
C ILE A 250 -5.88 9.94 18.96
N GLY A 251 -5.86 11.00 18.15
CA GLY A 251 -6.39 10.97 16.79
C GLY A 251 -5.69 9.92 15.93
N SER A 252 -4.36 9.83 16.04
CA SER A 252 -3.60 8.79 15.33
C SER A 252 -3.95 7.38 15.83
N LEU A 253 -4.08 7.21 17.14
CA LEU A 253 -4.33 5.90 17.76
C LEU A 253 -5.76 5.40 17.52
N ILE A 254 -6.78 6.27 17.66
CA ILE A 254 -8.19 5.87 17.64
C ILE A 254 -8.80 5.98 16.23
N LEU A 255 -8.33 6.90 15.40
CA LEU A 255 -8.89 7.13 14.06
C LEU A 255 -7.94 6.66 12.96
N GLY A 256 -6.69 7.13 12.95
CA GLY A 256 -5.75 6.88 11.87
C GLY A 256 -5.36 5.41 11.74
N ILE A 257 -4.82 4.81 12.78
CA ILE A 257 -4.38 3.41 12.79
C ILE A 257 -5.55 2.45 12.50
N PRO A 258 -6.71 2.53 13.20
CA PRO A 258 -7.84 1.64 12.92
C PRO A 258 -8.39 1.79 11.50
N LEU A 259 -8.47 3.00 10.95
CA LEU A 259 -8.90 3.21 9.56
C LEU A 259 -8.04 2.41 8.59
N CYS A 260 -6.72 2.51 8.71
CA CYS A 260 -5.79 1.79 7.85
C CYS A 260 -5.93 0.26 8.00
N LEU A 261 -6.07 -0.23 9.23
CA LEU A 261 -6.28 -1.66 9.49
C LEU A 261 -7.60 -2.15 8.91
N ILE A 262 -8.69 -1.37 9.01
CA ILE A 262 -9.98 -1.71 8.41
C ILE A 262 -9.86 -1.81 6.89
N VAL A 263 -9.19 -0.85 6.24
CA VAL A 263 -8.97 -0.89 4.79
C VAL A 263 -8.21 -2.16 4.39
N LEU A 264 -7.17 -2.54 5.12
CA LEU A 264 -6.42 -3.77 4.85
C LEU A 264 -7.24 -5.03 5.12
N PHE A 265 -7.87 -5.15 6.29
CA PHE A 265 -8.61 -6.36 6.65
C PHE A 265 -9.85 -6.60 5.79
N LEU A 266 -10.61 -5.56 5.46
CA LEU A 266 -11.76 -5.69 4.58
C LEU A 266 -11.34 -5.76 3.11
N GLY A 267 -10.36 -4.95 2.72
CA GLY A 267 -9.86 -4.91 1.34
C GLY A 267 -9.13 -6.18 0.91
N MET A 268 -8.52 -6.91 1.85
CA MET A 268 -7.75 -8.14 1.60
C MET A 268 -8.31 -9.36 2.35
N GLY A 269 -9.53 -9.32 2.85
CA GLY A 269 -10.12 -10.35 3.72
C GLY A 269 -10.43 -11.70 3.05
N GLY A 270 -10.24 -11.83 1.74
CA GLY A 270 -10.45 -13.07 0.96
C GLY A 270 -10.07 -12.90 -0.49
N LYS A 271 -10.15 -13.98 -1.27
CA LYS A 271 -9.80 -13.96 -2.72
C LYS A 271 -10.66 -12.98 -3.52
N ALA A 272 -11.95 -12.86 -3.22
CA ALA A 272 -12.89 -11.98 -3.93
C ALA A 272 -13.00 -10.58 -3.33
N SER A 273 -12.11 -10.20 -2.40
CA SER A 273 -12.12 -8.86 -1.80
C SER A 273 -11.63 -7.79 -2.79
N ILE A 274 -11.93 -6.53 -2.49
CA ILE A 274 -11.74 -5.37 -3.39
C ILE A 274 -10.29 -5.16 -3.82
N ILE A 275 -9.31 -5.60 -3.03
CA ILE A 275 -7.88 -5.54 -3.39
C ILE A 275 -7.44 -6.84 -4.04
N ASN A 276 -7.73 -7.99 -3.43
CA ASN A 276 -7.23 -9.27 -3.93
C ASN A 276 -7.91 -9.72 -5.23
N GLY A 277 -9.22 -9.49 -5.37
CA GLY A 277 -9.98 -9.93 -6.54
C GLY A 277 -9.37 -9.45 -7.86
N PRO A 278 -9.19 -8.14 -8.08
CA PRO A 278 -8.59 -7.62 -9.30
C PRO A 278 -7.15 -8.12 -9.53
N VAL A 279 -6.37 -8.31 -8.46
CA VAL A 279 -4.98 -8.77 -8.56
C VAL A 279 -4.91 -10.24 -9.01
N ILE A 280 -5.77 -11.12 -8.45
CA ILE A 280 -5.80 -12.54 -8.79
C ILE A 280 -6.31 -12.76 -10.22
N SER A 281 -7.35 -12.01 -10.62
CA SER A 281 -7.96 -12.12 -11.94
C SER A 281 -7.17 -11.39 -13.03
N PHE A 282 -6.08 -10.69 -12.69
CA PHE A 282 -5.33 -9.84 -13.63
C PHE A 282 -6.26 -8.84 -14.33
N GLU A 283 -7.07 -8.13 -13.54
CA GLU A 283 -8.13 -7.28 -14.06
C GLU A 283 -7.57 -6.12 -14.88
N ILE A 284 -8.18 -5.90 -16.03
CA ILE A 284 -7.83 -4.82 -16.96
C ILE A 284 -8.96 -3.79 -17.01
N THR A 285 -8.66 -2.57 -17.47
CA THR A 285 -9.68 -1.56 -17.68
C THR A 285 -10.66 -2.01 -18.76
N GLN A 286 -11.96 -1.97 -18.47
CA GLN A 286 -13.00 -2.49 -19.37
C GLN A 286 -13.50 -1.50 -20.43
N GLN A 287 -12.76 -0.43 -20.70
CA GLN A 287 -13.18 0.52 -21.74
C GLN A 287 -12.78 0.04 -23.14
N GLY A 288 -13.47 -0.99 -23.62
CA GLY A 288 -13.21 -1.59 -24.92
C GLY A 288 -12.00 -2.52 -24.94
N SER A 289 -11.74 -3.14 -26.10
CA SER A 289 -10.60 -4.03 -26.32
C SER A 289 -9.23 -3.35 -26.31
N ASN A 290 -9.19 -2.03 -26.19
CA ASN A 290 -8.02 -1.18 -26.44
C ASN A 290 -7.57 -0.37 -25.21
N GLY A 291 -8.03 -0.73 -24.01
CA GLY A 291 -7.64 -0.05 -22.77
C GLY A 291 -6.25 -0.43 -22.25
N LEU A 292 -5.83 0.23 -21.17
CA LEU A 292 -4.62 -0.14 -20.43
C LEU A 292 -4.86 -1.35 -19.51
N TYR A 293 -3.83 -2.14 -19.28
CA TYR A 293 -3.89 -3.34 -18.44
C TYR A 293 -3.49 -3.04 -16.98
N LEU A 294 -4.06 -1.97 -16.40
CA LEU A 294 -3.61 -1.38 -15.14
C LEU A 294 -4.62 -1.42 -13.99
N LEU A 295 -5.85 -1.93 -14.19
CA LEU A 295 -6.90 -1.89 -13.16
C LEU A 295 -6.50 -2.68 -11.90
N TYR A 296 -5.86 -3.84 -12.05
CA TYR A 296 -5.34 -4.63 -10.94
C TYR A 296 -4.36 -3.83 -10.06
N LEU A 297 -3.54 -2.97 -10.69
CA LEU A 297 -2.57 -2.15 -9.97
C LEU A 297 -3.24 -0.99 -9.23
N MET A 298 -4.32 -0.43 -9.78
CA MET A 298 -5.15 0.56 -9.07
C MET A 298 -5.78 -0.03 -7.79
N ALA A 299 -6.17 -1.30 -7.79
CA ALA A 299 -6.62 -1.97 -6.57
C ALA A 299 -5.48 -2.09 -5.53
N VAL A 300 -4.24 -2.35 -5.97
CA VAL A 300 -3.06 -2.37 -5.08
C VAL A 300 -2.77 -1.00 -4.45
N TYR A 301 -3.16 0.11 -5.10
CA TYR A 301 -2.98 1.45 -4.51
C TYR A 301 -3.66 1.60 -3.15
N LEU A 302 -4.80 0.97 -2.93
CA LEU A 302 -5.46 0.96 -1.62
C LEU A 302 -4.61 0.29 -0.55
N ALA A 303 -3.91 -0.80 -0.89
CA ALA A 303 -2.98 -1.44 0.04
C ALA A 303 -1.76 -0.56 0.31
N VAL A 304 -1.17 0.05 -0.72
CA VAL A 304 -0.04 0.98 -0.57
C VAL A 304 -0.43 2.19 0.28
N PHE A 305 -1.61 2.77 0.03
CA PHE A 305 -2.17 3.83 0.84
C PHE A 305 -2.30 3.39 2.30
N ALA A 306 -2.98 2.29 2.56
CA ALA A 306 -3.24 1.84 3.93
C ALA A 306 -1.95 1.51 4.69
N VAL A 307 -0.97 0.87 4.04
CA VAL A 307 0.33 0.55 4.64
C VAL A 307 1.14 1.82 4.92
N SER A 308 1.27 2.71 3.94
CA SER A 308 2.05 3.93 4.09
C SER A 308 1.44 4.87 5.14
N MET A 309 0.10 5.00 5.16
CA MET A 309 -0.61 5.79 6.17
C MET A 309 -0.54 5.14 7.55
N LEU A 310 -0.61 3.81 7.66
CA LEU A 310 -0.46 3.12 8.94
C LEU A 310 0.91 3.37 9.56
N ILE A 311 1.98 3.26 8.77
CA ILE A 311 3.33 3.56 9.22
C ILE A 311 3.43 5.02 9.64
N GLN A 312 2.83 5.93 8.87
CA GLN A 312 2.87 7.36 9.15
C GLN A 312 2.07 7.75 10.39
N PHE A 313 0.85 7.20 10.59
CA PHE A 313 0.08 7.42 11.82
C PHE A 313 0.79 6.85 13.04
N THR A 314 1.46 5.70 12.90
CA THR A 314 2.27 5.11 13.98
C THR A 314 3.46 6.02 14.31
N SER A 315 4.15 6.56 13.31
CA SER A 315 5.22 7.54 13.49
C SER A 315 4.71 8.80 14.20
N TYR A 316 3.58 9.34 13.76
CA TYR A 316 2.97 10.53 14.32
C TYR A 316 2.49 10.32 15.76
N PHE A 317 1.93 9.14 16.06
CA PHE A 317 1.60 8.72 17.41
C PHE A 317 2.82 8.71 18.34
N MET A 318 3.94 8.09 17.89
CA MET A 318 5.18 8.04 18.68
C MET A 318 5.76 9.44 18.94
N SER A 319 5.87 10.26 17.91
CA SER A 319 6.40 11.63 17.99
C SER A 319 5.55 12.53 18.91
N SER A 320 4.21 12.44 18.79
CA SER A 320 3.29 13.22 19.63
C SER A 320 3.31 12.74 21.09
N SER A 321 3.42 11.44 21.31
CA SER A 321 3.56 10.84 22.64
C SER A 321 4.88 11.24 23.31
N ASP A 322 5.98 11.36 22.56
CA ASP A 322 7.27 11.84 23.08
C ASP A 322 7.15 13.28 23.61
N LYS A 323 6.44 14.15 22.88
CA LYS A 323 6.15 15.53 23.32
C LYS A 323 5.33 15.55 24.63
N LEU A 324 4.37 14.61 24.80
CA LEU A 324 3.60 14.48 26.03
C LEU A 324 4.43 14.03 27.22
N LEU A 325 5.40 13.14 27.00
CA LEU A 325 6.26 12.63 28.06
C LEU A 325 7.35 13.62 28.46
N LYS A 326 7.72 14.57 27.61
CA LYS A 326 8.72 15.60 27.91
C LYS A 326 8.14 16.79 28.65
N ASN A 327 6.89 17.14 28.38
CA ASN A 327 6.14 18.18 29.09
C ASN A 327 5.37 17.63 30.30
#